data_c28eed942b59195d6dee22d52a0a3a88
#
_entry.id   c28eed942b59195d6dee22d52a0a3a88
#
_cell.length_a   1.000
_cell.length_b   1.000
_cell.length_c   1.000
_cell.angle_alpha   90.00
_cell.angle_beta   90.00
_cell.angle_gamma   90.00
#
_symmetry.space_group_name_H-M   'P 1'
#
loop_
_entity.id
_entity.type
_entity.pdbx_description
1 polymer ?
#
loop_
_entity_poly.entity_id
_entity_poly.type
_entity_poly.pdbx_seq_one_letter_code
_entity_poly.pdbx_strand_id
1 'polypeptide(L)'
;VSETRLQLAERIVAETLASLPDALRERAQRTPVLLTDRPDEEIAAEFGDDLLGLFDGETTDWDDVPAVSRIYLFLEPIAAYAAEEGTGFAEEVERTYLHELGHLFGWGEDDLAERDLD
;
A
#
# COMPACT_ATOMS: atom_id res chain seq x y z
N VAL A 1 1.44 -17.25 21.24
CA VAL A 1 0.59 -17.32 20.04
C VAL A 1 1.26 -16.53 18.92
N SER A 2 1.43 -17.16 17.78
CA SER A 2 2.07 -16.52 16.65
C SER A 2 1.13 -15.51 15.98
N GLU A 3 1.70 -14.38 15.59
CA GLU A 3 0.99 -13.37 14.82
C GLU A 3 0.70 -13.93 13.43
N THR A 4 -0.55 -13.82 12.96
CA THR A 4 -0.90 -14.24 11.60
C THR A 4 -0.32 -13.24 10.58
N ARG A 5 -0.29 -13.66 9.31
CA ARG A 5 0.15 -12.78 8.23
C ARG A 5 -0.71 -11.51 8.20
N LEU A 6 -2.03 -11.67 8.35
CA LEU A 6 -2.95 -10.53 8.36
C LEU A 6 -2.67 -9.60 9.56
N GLN A 7 -2.50 -10.18 10.74
CA GLN A 7 -2.20 -9.38 11.94
C GLN A 7 -0.89 -8.61 11.80
N LEU A 8 0.13 -9.26 11.25
CA LEU A 8 1.40 -8.61 11.01
C LEU A 8 1.23 -7.45 10.02
N ALA A 9 0.51 -7.67 8.92
CA ALA A 9 0.26 -6.62 7.92
C ALA A 9 -0.49 -5.45 8.54
N GLU A 10 -1.52 -5.71 9.35
CA GLU A 10 -2.27 -4.67 10.04
C GLU A 10 -1.36 -3.84 10.94
N ARG A 11 -0.48 -4.50 11.68
CA ARG A 11 0.46 -3.82 12.56
C ARG A 11 1.45 -2.95 11.78
N ILE A 12 1.99 -3.48 10.68
CA ILE A 12 2.94 -2.73 9.85
C ILE A 12 2.29 -1.50 9.23
N VAL A 13 1.06 -1.64 8.73
CA VAL A 13 0.32 -0.50 8.18
C VAL A 13 0.12 0.57 9.26
N ALA A 14 -0.29 0.17 10.46
CA ALA A 14 -0.51 1.11 11.57
C ALA A 14 0.79 1.82 11.98
N GLU A 15 1.89 1.09 12.09
CA GLU A 15 3.19 1.65 12.45
C GLU A 15 3.71 2.61 11.38
N THR A 16 3.54 2.24 10.10
CA THR A 16 3.96 3.07 8.98
C THR A 16 3.15 4.38 8.98
N LEU A 17 1.84 4.26 9.14
CA LEU A 17 0.96 5.42 9.21
C LEU A 17 1.38 6.37 10.33
N ALA A 18 1.66 5.82 11.51
CA ALA A 18 2.06 6.61 12.67
C ALA A 18 3.39 7.34 12.46
N SER A 19 4.27 6.82 11.60
CA SER A 19 5.58 7.39 11.33
C SER A 19 5.57 8.51 10.29
N LEU A 20 4.45 8.72 9.61
CA LEU A 20 4.36 9.73 8.56
C LEU A 20 4.37 11.16 9.15
N PRO A 21 4.88 12.16 8.39
CA PRO A 21 4.69 13.57 8.76
C PRO A 21 3.21 13.90 8.94
N ASP A 22 2.90 14.82 9.83
CA ASP A 22 1.51 15.15 10.22
C ASP A 22 0.58 15.38 9.04
N ALA A 23 1.01 16.18 8.06
CA ALA A 23 0.18 16.51 6.91
C ALA A 23 -0.14 15.27 6.05
N LEU A 24 0.85 14.41 5.84
CA LEU A 24 0.67 13.18 5.07
C LEU A 24 -0.17 12.17 5.85
N ARG A 25 0.09 12.05 7.15
CA ARG A 25 -0.65 11.12 8.01
C ARG A 25 -2.14 11.45 8.02
N GLU A 26 -2.49 12.71 8.10
CA GLU A 26 -3.89 13.13 8.10
C GLU A 26 -4.63 12.67 6.85
N ARG A 27 -3.99 12.79 5.69
CA ARG A 27 -4.57 12.33 4.43
C ARG A 27 -4.65 10.81 4.37
N ALA A 28 -3.59 10.14 4.77
CA ALA A 28 -3.52 8.68 4.76
C ALA A 28 -4.56 8.07 5.70
N GLN A 29 -4.83 8.69 6.84
CA GLN A 29 -5.82 8.20 7.80
C GLN A 29 -7.24 8.18 7.22
N ARG A 30 -7.51 9.02 6.24
CA ARG A 30 -8.83 9.09 5.59
C ARG A 30 -8.97 8.10 4.45
N THR A 31 -7.91 7.40 4.10
CA THR A 31 -7.90 6.44 3.01
C THR A 31 -7.88 5.02 3.56
N PRO A 32 -8.98 4.26 3.44
CA PRO A 32 -9.01 2.91 3.97
C PRO A 32 -8.00 2.00 3.26
N VAL A 33 -7.43 1.08 4.01
CA VAL A 33 -6.52 0.06 3.49
C VAL A 33 -7.22 -1.29 3.60
N LEU A 34 -7.36 -1.96 2.47
CA LEU A 34 -8.00 -3.27 2.40
C LEU A 34 -6.93 -4.33 2.26
N LEU A 35 -6.81 -5.18 3.27
CA LEU A 35 -5.82 -6.25 3.30
C LEU A 35 -6.53 -7.54 2.90
N THR A 36 -6.18 -8.04 1.71
CA THR A 36 -6.77 -9.26 1.19
C THR A 36 -5.67 -10.23 0.79
N ASP A 37 -6.00 -11.51 0.65
CA ASP A 37 -5.00 -12.50 0.28
C ASP A 37 -4.57 -12.36 -1.18
N ARG A 38 -5.52 -12.15 -2.08
CA ARG A 38 -5.25 -12.07 -3.52
C ARG A 38 -6.11 -11.03 -4.21
N PRO A 39 -5.67 -10.50 -5.37
CA PRO A 39 -6.55 -9.68 -6.19
C PRO A 39 -7.79 -10.49 -6.60
N ASP A 40 -8.96 -9.82 -6.63
CA ASP A 40 -10.16 -10.47 -7.13
C ASP A 40 -10.08 -10.66 -8.66
N GLU A 41 -11.07 -11.33 -9.24
CA GLU A 41 -11.06 -11.66 -10.66
C GLU A 41 -10.96 -10.43 -11.56
N GLU A 42 -11.64 -9.34 -11.22
CA GLU A 42 -11.60 -8.12 -12.01
C GLU A 42 -10.23 -7.47 -11.98
N ILE A 43 -9.66 -7.38 -10.79
CA ILE A 43 -8.33 -6.79 -10.60
C ILE A 43 -7.28 -7.66 -11.27
N ALA A 44 -7.36 -8.98 -11.09
CA ALA A 44 -6.41 -9.91 -11.69
C ALA A 44 -6.49 -9.87 -13.21
N ALA A 45 -7.68 -9.71 -13.77
CA ALA A 45 -7.85 -9.63 -15.23
C ALA A 45 -7.19 -8.38 -15.82
N GLU A 46 -7.19 -7.28 -15.07
CA GLU A 46 -6.63 -6.01 -15.54
C GLU A 46 -5.13 -5.88 -15.24
N PHE A 47 -4.69 -6.31 -14.07
CA PHE A 47 -3.32 -6.07 -13.59
C PHE A 47 -2.48 -7.33 -13.40
N GLY A 48 -3.09 -8.51 -13.46
CA GLY A 48 -2.42 -9.76 -13.16
C GLY A 48 -2.67 -10.20 -11.72
N ASP A 49 -2.44 -11.48 -11.44
CA ASP A 49 -2.69 -12.05 -10.12
C ASP A 49 -1.48 -11.95 -9.18
N ASP A 50 -0.38 -11.38 -9.65
CA ASP A 50 0.83 -11.16 -8.87
C ASP A 50 0.98 -9.71 -8.39
N LEU A 51 -0.06 -8.90 -8.53
CA LEU A 51 -0.06 -7.51 -8.11
C LEU A 51 0.11 -7.42 -6.58
N LEU A 52 1.06 -6.59 -6.13
CA LEU A 52 1.34 -6.44 -4.70
C LEU A 52 0.37 -5.50 -4.00
N GLY A 53 -0.02 -4.43 -4.68
CA GLY A 53 -0.93 -3.44 -4.13
C GLY A 53 -1.59 -2.62 -5.23
N LEU A 54 -2.60 -1.86 -4.87
CA LEU A 54 -3.34 -1.04 -5.83
C LEU A 54 -3.92 0.18 -5.12
N PHE A 55 -3.70 1.35 -5.69
CA PHE A 55 -4.41 2.55 -5.29
C PHE A 55 -5.61 2.71 -6.21
N ASP A 56 -6.81 2.69 -5.63
CA ASP A 56 -8.07 2.82 -6.37
C ASP A 56 -8.73 4.13 -5.95
N GLY A 57 -8.75 5.10 -6.85
CA GLY A 57 -9.31 6.41 -6.58
C GLY A 57 -8.61 7.47 -7.39
N GLU A 58 -8.91 8.72 -7.05
CA GLU A 58 -8.29 9.86 -7.70
C GLU A 58 -7.20 10.44 -6.80
N THR A 59 -6.10 10.86 -7.41
CA THR A 59 -5.07 11.60 -6.69
C THR A 59 -5.67 12.91 -6.20
N THR A 60 -5.30 13.30 -4.98
CA THR A 60 -5.90 14.48 -4.36
C THR A 60 -5.02 15.69 -4.56
N ASP A 61 -5.65 16.85 -4.86
CA ASP A 61 -5.01 18.11 -4.62
C ASP A 61 -5.04 18.37 -3.13
N TRP A 62 -4.09 19.14 -2.65
CA TRP A 62 -4.00 19.44 -1.23
C TRP A 62 -5.23 20.16 -0.68
N ASP A 63 -5.94 20.87 -1.54
CA ASP A 63 -7.10 21.65 -1.15
C ASP A 63 -8.42 20.92 -1.34
N ASP A 64 -8.43 19.79 -2.06
CA ASP A 64 -9.64 19.04 -2.35
C ASP A 64 -9.77 17.80 -1.48
N VAL A 65 -11.00 17.51 -1.07
CA VAL A 65 -11.31 16.26 -0.39
C VAL A 65 -11.60 15.22 -1.48
N PRO A 66 -10.83 14.14 -1.54
CA PRO A 66 -11.08 13.11 -2.55
C PRO A 66 -12.44 12.48 -2.33
N ALA A 67 -13.12 12.16 -3.42
CA ALA A 67 -14.43 11.57 -3.35
C ALA A 67 -14.39 10.21 -2.66
N VAL A 68 -13.66 9.25 -3.21
CA VAL A 68 -13.46 7.93 -2.60
C VAL A 68 -12.12 7.39 -3.08
N SER A 69 -11.25 7.12 -2.15
CA SER A 69 -9.96 6.48 -2.46
C SER A 69 -9.74 5.33 -1.50
N ARG A 70 -9.11 4.27 -1.98
CA ARG A 70 -8.76 3.13 -1.15
C ARG A 70 -7.46 2.52 -1.63
N ILE A 71 -6.77 1.84 -0.73
CA ILE A 71 -5.55 1.13 -1.06
C ILE A 71 -5.77 -0.35 -0.78
N TYR A 72 -5.41 -1.19 -1.73
CA TYR A 72 -5.40 -2.64 -1.56
C TYR A 72 -3.98 -3.13 -1.37
N LEU A 73 -3.79 -4.04 -0.43
CA LEU A 73 -2.53 -4.76 -0.28
C LEU A 73 -2.85 -6.26 -0.37
N PHE A 74 -2.17 -6.94 -1.29
CA PHE A 74 -2.44 -8.36 -1.58
C PHE A 74 -1.36 -9.22 -0.92
N LEU A 75 -1.72 -9.87 0.17
CA LEU A 75 -0.76 -10.47 1.09
C LEU A 75 0.00 -11.67 0.52
N GLU A 76 -0.65 -12.52 -0.28
CA GLU A 76 0.04 -13.65 -0.90
C GLU A 76 1.06 -13.22 -1.94
N PRO A 77 0.73 -12.32 -2.90
CA PRO A 77 1.74 -11.79 -3.80
C PRO A 77 2.90 -11.10 -3.07
N ILE A 78 2.60 -10.34 -2.02
CA ILE A 78 3.66 -9.69 -1.23
C ILE A 78 4.59 -10.73 -0.60
N ALA A 79 4.02 -11.77 0.00
CA ALA A 79 4.82 -12.85 0.61
C ALA A 79 5.68 -13.57 -0.43
N ALA A 80 5.12 -13.85 -1.60
CA ALA A 80 5.85 -14.51 -2.68
C ALA A 80 7.00 -13.64 -3.18
N TYR A 81 6.76 -12.35 -3.33
CA TYR A 81 7.76 -11.38 -3.76
C TYR A 81 8.89 -11.29 -2.73
N ALA A 82 8.55 -11.21 -1.45
CA ALA A 82 9.55 -11.15 -0.38
C ALA A 82 10.44 -12.41 -0.39
N ALA A 83 9.84 -13.58 -0.56
CA ALA A 83 10.58 -14.84 -0.62
C ALA A 83 11.51 -14.88 -1.83
N GLU A 84 11.04 -14.42 -2.97
CA GLU A 84 11.82 -14.39 -4.23
C GLU A 84 12.99 -13.44 -4.13
N GLU A 85 12.79 -12.27 -3.53
CA GLU A 85 13.84 -11.25 -3.40
C GLU A 85 14.74 -11.45 -2.19
N GLY A 86 14.40 -12.37 -1.30
CA GLY A 86 15.18 -12.60 -0.09
C GLY A 86 14.99 -11.53 0.96
N THR A 87 13.83 -10.85 0.96
CA THR A 87 13.51 -9.79 1.92
C THR A 87 12.45 -10.29 2.90
N GLY A 88 12.13 -9.47 3.90
CA GLY A 88 11.10 -9.83 4.88
C GLY A 88 9.70 -9.44 4.41
N PHE A 89 8.71 -10.22 4.80
CA PHE A 89 7.31 -9.91 4.48
C PHE A 89 6.91 -8.53 5.03
N ALA A 90 7.26 -8.24 6.29
CA ALA A 90 6.95 -6.95 6.92
C ALA A 90 7.55 -5.78 6.15
N GLU A 91 8.80 -5.94 5.70
CA GLU A 91 9.50 -4.93 4.91
C GLU A 91 8.78 -4.65 3.59
N GLU A 92 8.30 -5.69 2.92
CA GLU A 92 7.60 -5.53 1.66
C GLU A 92 6.17 -4.98 1.84
N VAL A 93 5.51 -5.28 2.95
CA VAL A 93 4.23 -4.66 3.28
C VAL A 93 4.41 -3.14 3.44
N GLU A 94 5.42 -2.73 4.19
CA GLU A 94 5.72 -1.32 4.39
C GLU A 94 6.02 -0.63 3.07
N ARG A 95 6.88 -1.22 2.26
CA ARG A 95 7.27 -0.65 0.96
C ARG A 95 6.06 -0.53 0.04
N THR A 96 5.22 -1.55 -0.04
CA THR A 96 4.05 -1.54 -0.90
C THR A 96 3.05 -0.47 -0.44
N TYR A 97 2.81 -0.37 0.86
CA TYR A 97 1.91 0.64 1.40
C TYR A 97 2.42 2.06 1.09
N LEU A 98 3.71 2.31 1.32
CA LEU A 98 4.31 3.62 1.02
C LEU A 98 4.23 3.95 -0.47
N HIS A 99 4.41 2.95 -1.33
CA HIS A 99 4.29 3.14 -2.78
C HIS A 99 2.87 3.59 -3.15
N GLU A 100 1.85 2.92 -2.62
CA GLU A 100 0.46 3.29 -2.91
C GLU A 100 0.08 4.62 -2.29
N LEU A 101 0.59 4.95 -1.10
CA LEU A 101 0.41 6.27 -0.51
C LEU A 101 1.01 7.36 -1.39
N GLY A 102 2.14 7.07 -2.04
CA GLY A 102 2.74 7.99 -3.00
C GLY A 102 1.77 8.38 -4.10
N HIS A 103 1.03 7.41 -4.61
CA HIS A 103 0.01 7.69 -5.63
C HIS A 103 -1.14 8.52 -5.06
N LEU A 104 -1.55 8.26 -3.82
CA LEU A 104 -2.56 9.08 -3.14
C LEU A 104 -2.13 10.54 -3.06
N PHE A 105 -0.85 10.78 -2.78
CA PHE A 105 -0.30 12.13 -2.66
C PHE A 105 -0.04 12.79 -4.01
N GLY A 106 -0.30 12.09 -5.11
CA GLY A 106 -0.12 12.62 -6.44
C GLY A 106 1.30 12.51 -6.98
N TRP A 107 2.15 11.70 -6.35
CA TRP A 107 3.52 11.49 -6.80
C TRP A 107 3.56 10.48 -7.95
N GLY A 108 4.28 10.83 -9.03
CA GLY A 108 4.51 9.90 -10.12
C GLY A 108 5.68 8.98 -9.81
N GLU A 109 5.96 8.06 -10.72
CA GLU A 109 7.03 7.08 -10.53
C GLU A 109 8.40 7.73 -10.30
N ASP A 110 8.70 8.83 -11.00
CA ASP A 110 9.95 9.56 -10.82
C ASP A 110 10.07 10.15 -9.42
N ASP A 111 8.96 10.68 -8.89
CA ASP A 111 8.92 11.22 -7.54
C ASP A 111 9.12 10.12 -6.49
N LEU A 112 8.51 8.95 -6.75
CA LEU A 112 8.64 7.81 -5.85
C LEU A 112 10.08 7.30 -5.81
N ALA A 113 10.74 7.26 -6.97
CA ALA A 113 12.15 6.84 -7.05
C ALA A 113 13.05 7.80 -6.29
N GLU A 114 12.83 9.12 -6.40
CA GLU A 114 13.60 10.12 -5.68
C GLU A 114 13.45 9.99 -4.18
N ARG A 115 12.28 9.51 -3.72
CA ARG A 115 11.99 9.32 -2.29
C ARG A 115 12.27 7.90 -1.81
N ASP A 116 12.84 7.08 -2.70
CA ASP A 116 13.17 5.68 -2.38
C ASP A 116 11.93 4.84 -2.04
N LEU A 117 10.81 5.13 -2.69
CA LEU A 117 9.52 4.46 -2.44
C LEU A 117 9.03 3.64 -3.65
N ASP A 118 9.85 3.50 -4.66
CA ASP A 118 9.48 2.75 -5.87
C ASP A 118 9.58 1.24 -5.71
#